data_5cbc7cae6731f96c2fe067fce8292102
#
_entry.id   5cbc7cae6731f96c2fe067fce8292102
#
_cell.length_a   1.000
_cell.length_b   1.000
_cell.length_c   1.000
_cell.angle_alpha   90.00
_cell.angle_beta   90.00
_cell.angle_gamma   90.00
#
_symmetry.space_group_name_H-M   'P 1'
#
loop_
_entity.id
_entity.type
_entity.pdbx_description
1 polymer ?
#
loop_
_entity_poly.entity_id
_entity_poly.type
_entity_poly.pdbx_seq_one_letter_code
_entity_poly.pdbx_strand_id
1 'polypeptide(L)'
;MARKENNQTVNLCLADVFKEQIDHLDKRKSQFTANNYRNVYRSVLDFVGDRQAARFNVTDITDLWLHGYVMHMQENGNLSLSSVDNYCRVLRAVYNKAVKIYSIPVGSDHPFADIHIPVPPTLKRSLAKEGICSIINLDLSARPELEKARDLFLFLFYARGMCFVDVFNLRYDSINGEYICYRRSKTSAPLQVKIVEEMREILDRYHEEDSPYLFPFLRRNRYNGKEIAEKSSLRRINRQLNKIGKMMGLKLTTYVARHSWASLLEECGFATSVISNGMGHGSERTTKKYLKGMPSQVIDNANEEMLNRLIRRNPTEDEKKCLLLSKNETSAIRFFEPLVIKGYLLANVRVII
;
A
#
# COMPACT_ATOMS: atom_id res chain seq x y z
N MET A 1 -19.14 -58.13 4.07
CA MET A 1 -19.86 -57.01 4.77
C MET A 1 -19.42 -55.71 4.14
N ALA A 2 -20.23 -55.17 3.25
CA ALA A 2 -19.94 -53.91 2.54
C ALA A 2 -20.26 -52.76 3.49
N ARG A 3 -19.27 -51.91 3.79
CA ARG A 3 -19.50 -50.63 4.46
C ARG A 3 -20.33 -49.75 3.51
N LYS A 4 -21.56 -49.48 3.88
CA LYS A 4 -22.35 -48.41 3.27
C LYS A 4 -21.64 -47.10 3.58
N GLU A 5 -21.00 -46.50 2.59
CA GLU A 5 -20.61 -45.10 2.61
C GLU A 5 -21.88 -44.26 2.69
N ASN A 6 -22.10 -43.68 3.85
CA ASN A 6 -23.13 -42.66 4.05
C ASN A 6 -22.68 -41.38 3.32
N ASN A 7 -23.00 -41.29 2.07
CA ASN A 7 -22.92 -40.03 1.28
C ASN A 7 -24.04 -39.07 1.75
N GLN A 8 -23.93 -38.56 2.98
CA GLN A 8 -24.72 -37.41 3.39
C GLN A 8 -24.10 -36.20 2.67
N THR A 9 -24.74 -35.77 1.61
CA THR A 9 -24.51 -34.45 0.99
C THR A 9 -24.74 -33.41 2.08
N VAL A 10 -23.65 -32.79 2.55
CA VAL A 10 -23.73 -31.70 3.55
C VAL A 10 -24.35 -30.51 2.83
N ASN A 11 -25.67 -30.33 3.01
CA ASN A 11 -26.37 -29.14 2.53
C ASN A 11 -25.99 -27.94 3.40
N LEU A 12 -24.92 -27.27 3.04
CA LEU A 12 -24.41 -26.10 3.75
C LEU A 12 -24.81 -24.82 3.01
N CYS A 13 -25.74 -24.06 3.60
CA CYS A 13 -26.20 -22.80 3.01
C CYS A 13 -25.05 -21.78 2.95
N LEU A 14 -24.83 -21.19 1.79
CA LEU A 14 -23.78 -20.18 1.59
C LEU A 14 -23.98 -18.95 2.48
N ALA A 15 -25.25 -18.57 2.73
CA ALA A 15 -25.61 -17.47 3.63
C ALA A 15 -25.08 -17.67 5.06
N ASP A 16 -25.20 -18.88 5.59
CA ASP A 16 -24.73 -19.19 6.94
C ASP A 16 -23.20 -19.15 7.02
N VAL A 17 -22.52 -19.62 5.99
CA VAL A 17 -21.04 -19.53 5.89
C VAL A 17 -20.58 -18.08 5.86
N PHE A 18 -21.21 -17.23 5.07
CA PHE A 18 -20.88 -15.79 5.05
C PHE A 18 -21.11 -15.14 6.41
N LYS A 19 -22.25 -15.42 7.04
CA LYS A 19 -22.61 -14.88 8.37
C LYS A 19 -21.58 -15.27 9.41
N GLU A 20 -21.25 -16.55 9.51
CA GLU A 20 -20.23 -17.05 10.45
C GLU A 20 -18.87 -16.37 10.24
N GLN A 21 -18.44 -16.25 8.98
CA GLN A 21 -17.15 -15.63 8.69
C GLN A 21 -17.14 -14.13 8.96
N ILE A 22 -18.24 -13.42 8.70
CA ILE A 22 -18.39 -12.02 9.02
C ILE A 22 -18.35 -11.81 10.53
N ASP A 23 -19.09 -12.61 11.31
CA ASP A 23 -19.12 -12.54 12.77
C ASP A 23 -17.71 -12.80 13.37
N HIS A 24 -16.98 -13.76 12.80
CA HIS A 24 -15.60 -14.02 13.21
C HIS A 24 -14.66 -12.83 12.91
N LEU A 25 -14.83 -12.16 11.76
CA LEU A 25 -14.05 -10.98 11.39
C LEU A 25 -14.39 -9.77 12.28
N ASP A 26 -15.66 -9.61 12.66
CA ASP A 26 -16.11 -8.56 13.57
C ASP A 26 -15.53 -8.74 14.97
N LYS A 27 -15.57 -9.98 15.51
CA LYS A 27 -14.94 -10.31 16.79
C LYS A 27 -13.44 -10.01 16.80
N ARG A 28 -12.76 -10.20 15.67
CA ARG A 28 -11.33 -9.84 15.48
C ARG A 28 -11.10 -8.35 15.19
N LYS A 29 -12.12 -7.50 15.27
CA LYS A 29 -12.07 -6.06 14.94
C LYS A 29 -11.56 -5.75 13.52
N SER A 30 -11.69 -6.71 12.59
CA SER A 30 -11.27 -6.55 11.20
C SER A 30 -12.38 -5.95 10.34
N GLN A 31 -12.92 -4.79 10.73
CA GLN A 31 -14.09 -4.14 10.15
C GLN A 31 -14.01 -3.91 8.64
N PHE A 32 -12.82 -3.55 8.13
CA PHE A 32 -12.64 -3.37 6.69
C PHE A 32 -12.87 -4.67 5.91
N THR A 33 -12.28 -5.77 6.39
CA THR A 33 -12.45 -7.09 5.77
C THR A 33 -13.88 -7.58 5.92
N ALA A 34 -14.49 -7.43 7.10
CA ALA A 34 -15.88 -7.79 7.34
C ALA A 34 -16.84 -7.06 6.39
N ASN A 35 -16.64 -5.74 6.18
CA ASN A 35 -17.44 -4.96 5.24
C ASN A 35 -17.25 -5.43 3.78
N ASN A 36 -16.05 -5.84 3.39
CA ASN A 36 -15.80 -6.39 2.07
C ASN A 36 -16.58 -7.70 1.87
N TYR A 37 -16.58 -8.59 2.87
CA TYR A 37 -17.38 -9.82 2.85
C TYR A 37 -18.88 -9.53 2.77
N ARG A 38 -19.39 -8.54 3.52
CA ARG A 38 -20.80 -8.10 3.43
C ARG A 38 -21.16 -7.60 2.03
N ASN A 39 -20.28 -6.84 1.40
CA ASN A 39 -20.51 -6.33 0.05
C ASN A 39 -20.55 -7.47 -0.98
N VAL A 40 -19.63 -8.44 -0.87
CA VAL A 40 -19.63 -9.62 -1.74
C VAL A 40 -20.89 -10.44 -1.51
N TYR A 41 -21.28 -10.66 -0.25
CA TYR A 41 -22.52 -11.38 0.06
C TYR A 41 -23.75 -10.71 -0.53
N ARG A 42 -23.89 -9.39 -0.41
CA ARG A 42 -25.00 -8.65 -1.05
C ARG A 42 -25.00 -8.83 -2.58
N SER A 43 -23.83 -8.77 -3.20
CA SER A 43 -23.73 -9.00 -4.65
C SER A 43 -24.12 -10.42 -5.06
N VAL A 44 -23.83 -11.41 -4.24
CA VAL A 44 -24.28 -12.80 -4.46
C VAL A 44 -25.81 -12.89 -4.31
N LEU A 45 -26.38 -12.25 -3.28
CA LEU A 45 -27.83 -12.18 -3.09
C LEU A 45 -28.54 -11.54 -4.28
N ASP A 46 -27.99 -10.45 -4.79
CA ASP A 46 -28.51 -9.74 -5.96
C ASP A 46 -28.54 -10.63 -7.21
N PHE A 47 -27.50 -11.44 -7.39
CA PHE A 47 -27.42 -12.40 -8.51
C PHE A 47 -28.34 -13.62 -8.36
N VAL A 48 -28.38 -14.22 -7.19
CA VAL A 48 -29.19 -15.43 -6.91
C VAL A 48 -30.67 -15.10 -6.73
N GLY A 49 -30.97 -13.91 -6.22
CA GLY A 49 -32.29 -13.48 -5.81
C GLY A 49 -32.65 -13.93 -4.38
N ASP A 50 -33.31 -13.07 -3.63
CA ASP A 50 -33.58 -13.26 -2.18
C ASP A 50 -34.30 -14.56 -1.84
N ARG A 51 -35.25 -15.02 -2.69
CA ARG A 51 -36.02 -16.25 -2.46
C ARG A 51 -35.19 -17.50 -2.60
N GLN A 52 -34.18 -17.51 -3.46
CA GLN A 52 -33.31 -18.65 -3.72
C GLN A 52 -32.08 -18.64 -2.80
N ALA A 53 -31.68 -17.47 -2.32
CA ALA A 53 -30.47 -17.30 -1.50
C ALA A 53 -30.50 -18.13 -0.19
N ALA A 54 -31.69 -18.30 0.41
CA ALA A 54 -31.88 -19.11 1.61
C ALA A 54 -31.65 -20.62 1.39
N ARG A 55 -31.63 -21.06 0.14
CA ARG A 55 -31.46 -22.48 -0.27
C ARG A 55 -30.19 -22.71 -1.07
N PHE A 56 -29.46 -21.65 -1.39
CA PHE A 56 -28.24 -21.72 -2.19
C PHE A 56 -27.09 -22.26 -1.36
N ASN A 57 -26.59 -23.42 -1.73
CA ASN A 57 -25.55 -24.14 -1.02
C ASN A 57 -24.16 -23.81 -1.55
N VAL A 58 -23.13 -24.09 -0.74
CA VAL A 58 -21.73 -23.94 -1.16
C VAL A 58 -21.43 -24.81 -2.40
N THR A 59 -22.07 -25.98 -2.50
CA THR A 59 -21.92 -26.92 -3.62
C THR A 59 -22.57 -26.45 -4.92
N ASP A 60 -23.49 -25.46 -4.86
CA ASP A 60 -24.14 -24.90 -6.05
C ASP A 60 -23.22 -23.90 -6.77
N ILE A 61 -22.11 -23.54 -6.16
CA ILE A 61 -21.05 -22.74 -6.81
C ILE A 61 -20.28 -23.64 -7.79
N THR A 62 -20.75 -23.69 -9.01
CA THR A 62 -20.08 -24.38 -10.13
C THR A 62 -19.28 -23.37 -10.94
N ASP A 63 -18.42 -23.84 -11.84
CA ASP A 63 -17.72 -23.00 -12.81
C ASP A 63 -18.71 -22.20 -13.68
N LEU A 64 -19.74 -22.86 -14.20
CA LEU A 64 -20.79 -22.22 -15.00
C LEU A 64 -21.51 -21.10 -14.22
N TRP A 65 -21.84 -21.37 -12.94
CA TRP A 65 -22.46 -20.37 -12.09
C TRP A 65 -21.54 -19.17 -11.88
N LEU A 66 -20.25 -19.41 -11.66
CA LEU A 66 -19.24 -18.35 -11.47
C LEU A 66 -19.08 -17.47 -12.71
N HIS A 67 -19.09 -18.05 -13.91
CA HIS A 67 -19.07 -17.29 -15.15
C HIS A 67 -20.31 -16.40 -15.27
N GLY A 68 -21.51 -16.91 -14.98
CA GLY A 68 -22.73 -16.11 -14.92
C GLY A 68 -22.67 -14.99 -13.89
N TYR A 69 -22.12 -15.26 -12.72
CA TYR A 69 -21.94 -14.24 -11.66
C TYR A 69 -20.96 -13.14 -12.08
N VAL A 70 -19.85 -13.50 -12.73
CA VAL A 70 -18.89 -12.53 -13.30
C VAL A 70 -19.55 -11.62 -14.33
N MET A 71 -20.31 -12.20 -15.28
CA MET A 71 -21.06 -11.44 -16.28
C MET A 71 -22.07 -10.50 -15.63
N HIS A 72 -22.86 -10.99 -14.67
CA HIS A 72 -23.80 -10.17 -13.92
C HIS A 72 -23.15 -8.96 -13.25
N MET A 73 -22.00 -9.16 -12.59
CA MET A 73 -21.27 -8.07 -11.95
C MET A 73 -20.76 -7.01 -12.93
N GLN A 74 -20.40 -7.42 -14.15
CA GLN A 74 -19.91 -6.51 -15.19
C GLN A 74 -21.05 -5.72 -15.84
N GLU A 75 -22.12 -6.40 -16.19
CA GLU A 75 -23.24 -5.83 -16.95
C GLU A 75 -24.22 -5.07 -16.07
N ASN A 76 -24.72 -5.70 -15.01
CA ASN A 76 -25.77 -5.14 -14.14
C ASN A 76 -25.20 -4.39 -12.93
N GLY A 77 -24.09 -4.87 -12.36
CA GLY A 77 -23.44 -4.25 -11.20
C GLY A 77 -22.57 -3.04 -11.54
N ASN A 78 -22.28 -2.80 -12.82
CA ASN A 78 -21.39 -1.74 -13.30
C ASN A 78 -20.07 -1.65 -12.52
N LEU A 79 -19.54 -2.81 -12.09
CA LEU A 79 -18.34 -2.91 -11.29
C LEU A 79 -17.08 -2.87 -12.16
N SER A 80 -16.04 -2.19 -11.67
CA SER A 80 -14.74 -2.24 -12.31
C SER A 80 -14.15 -3.65 -12.25
N LEU A 81 -13.33 -4.04 -13.25
CA LEU A 81 -12.65 -5.34 -13.26
C LEU A 81 -11.87 -5.63 -11.98
N SER A 82 -11.25 -4.61 -11.38
CA SER A 82 -10.59 -4.75 -10.06
C SER A 82 -11.56 -5.10 -8.93
N SER A 83 -12.80 -4.59 -8.98
CA SER A 83 -13.84 -4.93 -8.01
C SER A 83 -14.35 -6.34 -8.22
N VAL A 84 -14.58 -6.74 -9.48
CA VAL A 84 -14.98 -8.10 -9.87
C VAL A 84 -13.92 -9.11 -9.39
N ASP A 85 -12.64 -8.88 -9.68
CA ASP A 85 -11.53 -9.72 -9.21
C ASP A 85 -11.50 -9.84 -7.68
N ASN A 86 -11.67 -8.71 -6.97
CA ASN A 86 -11.74 -8.73 -5.52
C ASN A 86 -12.93 -9.56 -4.99
N TYR A 87 -14.09 -9.44 -5.63
CA TYR A 87 -15.30 -10.19 -5.24
C TYR A 87 -15.11 -11.68 -5.47
N CYS A 88 -14.56 -12.08 -6.62
CA CYS A 88 -14.22 -13.49 -6.90
C CYS A 88 -13.20 -14.04 -5.88
N ARG A 89 -12.18 -13.26 -5.50
CA ARG A 89 -11.21 -13.66 -4.47
C ARG A 89 -11.83 -13.87 -3.10
N VAL A 90 -12.74 -12.99 -2.70
CA VAL A 90 -13.43 -13.13 -1.41
C VAL A 90 -14.35 -14.36 -1.46
N LEU A 91 -15.14 -14.54 -2.52
CA LEU A 91 -16.01 -15.68 -2.67
C LEU A 91 -15.21 -17.00 -2.67
N ARG A 92 -14.09 -17.06 -3.40
CA ARG A 92 -13.14 -18.20 -3.37
C ARG A 92 -12.64 -18.48 -1.95
N ALA A 93 -12.30 -17.44 -1.18
CA ALA A 93 -11.85 -17.61 0.20
C ALA A 93 -12.95 -18.17 1.11
N VAL A 94 -14.20 -17.71 0.93
CA VAL A 94 -15.38 -18.22 1.64
C VAL A 94 -15.62 -19.69 1.28
N TYR A 95 -15.63 -20.03 0.00
CA TYR A 95 -15.78 -21.39 -0.53
C TYR A 95 -14.72 -22.33 0.05
N ASN A 96 -13.44 -22.00 -0.13
CA ASN A 96 -12.33 -22.86 0.34
C ASN A 96 -12.36 -23.07 1.85
N LYS A 97 -12.77 -22.06 2.61
CA LYS A 97 -12.89 -22.19 4.06
C LYS A 97 -14.05 -23.10 4.45
N ALA A 98 -15.19 -23.00 3.76
CA ALA A 98 -16.32 -23.90 3.95
C ALA A 98 -15.95 -25.35 3.63
N VAL A 99 -15.34 -25.60 2.48
CA VAL A 99 -14.84 -26.91 2.07
C VAL A 99 -13.94 -27.51 3.13
N LYS A 100 -12.99 -26.73 3.65
CA LYS A 100 -12.04 -27.19 4.68
C LYS A 100 -12.70 -27.49 6.01
N ILE A 101 -13.58 -26.60 6.51
CA ILE A 101 -14.19 -26.73 7.84
C ILE A 101 -15.21 -27.87 7.88
N TYR A 102 -16.04 -27.96 6.84
CA TYR A 102 -17.15 -28.89 6.77
C TYR A 102 -16.83 -30.16 5.99
N SER A 103 -15.56 -30.32 5.55
CA SER A 103 -15.10 -31.51 4.81
C SER A 103 -15.98 -31.81 3.58
N ILE A 104 -16.41 -30.78 2.86
CA ILE A 104 -17.26 -30.92 1.68
C ILE A 104 -16.43 -31.63 0.59
N PRO A 105 -16.94 -32.75 0.03
CA PRO A 105 -16.23 -33.43 -1.05
C PRO A 105 -16.19 -32.51 -2.29
N VAL A 106 -14.99 -32.15 -2.70
CA VAL A 106 -14.74 -31.36 -3.94
C VAL A 106 -14.33 -32.37 -5.00
N GLY A 107 -14.95 -32.28 -6.17
CA GLY A 107 -14.52 -33.05 -7.34
C GLY A 107 -13.09 -32.69 -7.80
N SER A 108 -12.58 -33.36 -8.82
CA SER A 108 -11.26 -33.10 -9.40
C SER A 108 -11.07 -31.64 -9.83
N ASP A 109 -12.17 -30.98 -10.22
CA ASP A 109 -12.15 -29.66 -10.81
C ASP A 109 -12.66 -28.61 -9.82
N HIS A 110 -11.74 -27.77 -9.35
CA HIS A 110 -12.08 -26.68 -8.44
C HIS A 110 -12.87 -25.60 -9.19
N PRO A 111 -14.10 -25.20 -8.75
CA PRO A 111 -14.97 -24.30 -9.54
C PRO A 111 -14.34 -22.93 -9.87
N PHE A 112 -13.33 -22.51 -9.13
CA PHE A 112 -12.61 -21.27 -9.40
C PHE A 112 -11.31 -21.47 -10.20
N ALA A 113 -11.03 -22.66 -10.77
CA ALA A 113 -9.76 -22.93 -11.44
C ALA A 113 -9.55 -21.97 -12.62
N ASP A 114 -10.57 -21.84 -13.47
CA ASP A 114 -10.51 -21.10 -14.73
C ASP A 114 -10.98 -19.66 -14.63
N ILE A 115 -11.40 -19.21 -13.44
CA ILE A 115 -11.82 -17.82 -13.21
C ILE A 115 -10.58 -16.91 -13.15
N HIS A 116 -10.32 -16.25 -14.27
CA HIS A 116 -9.29 -15.24 -14.42
C HIS A 116 -9.90 -13.90 -14.88
N ILE A 117 -9.76 -12.87 -14.04
CA ILE A 117 -10.23 -11.53 -14.37
C ILE A 117 -9.01 -10.69 -14.82
N PRO A 118 -8.97 -10.25 -16.08
CA PRO A 118 -7.86 -9.49 -16.64
C PRO A 118 -7.92 -8.05 -16.12
N VAL A 119 -7.37 -7.82 -14.92
CA VAL A 119 -7.33 -6.50 -14.30
C VAL A 119 -6.20 -5.68 -14.92
N PRO A 120 -6.51 -4.56 -15.62
CA PRO A 120 -5.47 -3.72 -16.20
C PRO A 120 -4.59 -3.11 -15.10
N PRO A 121 -3.32 -2.80 -15.42
CA PRO A 121 -2.43 -2.12 -14.50
C PRO A 121 -3.06 -0.82 -14.01
N THR A 122 -3.10 -0.61 -12.71
CA THR A 122 -3.63 0.63 -12.14
C THR A 122 -2.67 1.78 -12.47
N LEU A 123 -3.20 2.85 -13.05
CA LEU A 123 -2.44 4.08 -13.24
C LEU A 123 -1.89 4.57 -11.89
N LYS A 124 -0.59 4.77 -11.83
CA LYS A 124 0.09 5.21 -10.63
C LYS A 124 -0.27 6.68 -10.36
N ARG A 125 -0.62 6.97 -9.12
CA ARG A 125 -1.16 8.26 -8.69
C ARG A 125 -0.13 9.15 -8.02
N SER A 126 1.17 8.83 -8.18
CA SER A 126 2.23 9.65 -7.60
C SER A 126 2.37 10.98 -8.33
N LEU A 127 2.65 12.03 -7.59
CA LEU A 127 3.06 13.32 -8.13
C LEU A 127 4.57 13.32 -8.40
N ALA A 128 4.97 14.05 -9.42
CA ALA A 128 6.36 14.40 -9.64
C ALA A 128 6.83 15.47 -8.64
N LYS A 129 8.14 15.71 -8.56
CA LYS A 129 8.76 16.69 -7.66
C LYS A 129 8.09 18.06 -7.76
N GLU A 130 7.85 18.54 -8.98
CA GLU A 130 7.24 19.83 -9.28
C GLU A 130 5.85 19.96 -8.68
N GLY A 131 5.06 18.86 -8.73
CA GLY A 131 3.72 18.82 -8.12
C GLY A 131 3.77 18.93 -6.60
N ILE A 132 4.75 18.30 -5.94
CA ILE A 132 4.95 18.43 -4.48
C ILE A 132 5.40 19.86 -4.16
N CYS A 133 6.38 20.42 -4.88
CA CYS A 133 6.84 21.79 -4.68
C CYS A 133 5.70 22.81 -4.87
N SER A 134 4.83 22.61 -5.85
CA SER A 134 3.67 23.48 -6.07
C SER A 134 2.67 23.42 -4.92
N ILE A 135 2.48 22.26 -4.29
CA ILE A 135 1.61 22.12 -3.12
C ILE A 135 2.22 22.80 -1.88
N ILE A 136 3.54 22.70 -1.69
CA ILE A 136 4.27 23.38 -0.61
C ILE A 136 4.07 24.88 -0.68
N ASN A 137 4.23 25.46 -1.88
CA ASN A 137 4.17 26.89 -2.12
C ASN A 137 2.75 27.45 -2.31
N LEU A 138 1.72 26.61 -2.21
CA LEU A 138 0.33 27.05 -2.41
C LEU A 138 -0.16 27.86 -1.23
N ASP A 139 -0.47 29.14 -1.45
CA ASP A 139 -1.10 29.98 -0.42
C ASP A 139 -2.60 29.65 -0.27
N LEU A 140 -2.96 29.25 0.93
CA LEU A 140 -4.33 28.91 1.33
C LEU A 140 -4.76 29.65 2.61
N SER A 141 -4.05 30.72 3.01
CA SER A 141 -4.30 31.50 4.23
C SER A 141 -5.75 31.97 4.34
N ALA A 142 -6.37 32.38 3.23
CA ALA A 142 -7.77 32.75 3.15
C ALA A 142 -8.76 31.57 3.20
N ARG A 143 -8.28 30.31 3.25
CA ARG A 143 -9.10 29.08 3.17
C ARG A 143 -8.65 28.04 4.20
N PRO A 144 -8.91 28.26 5.52
CA PRO A 144 -8.35 27.43 6.60
C PRO A 144 -8.64 25.92 6.47
N GLU A 145 -9.80 25.53 5.92
CA GLU A 145 -10.13 24.11 5.75
C GLU A 145 -9.34 23.44 4.61
N LEU A 146 -8.96 24.20 3.59
CA LEU A 146 -8.06 23.70 2.54
C LEU A 146 -6.62 23.66 3.05
N GLU A 147 -6.22 24.67 3.81
CA GLU A 147 -4.90 24.73 4.43
C GLU A 147 -4.64 23.52 5.34
N LYS A 148 -5.58 23.19 6.26
CA LYS A 148 -5.51 21.99 7.09
C LYS A 148 -5.35 20.71 6.27
N ALA A 149 -6.03 20.61 5.13
CA ALA A 149 -5.93 19.43 4.28
C ALA A 149 -4.60 19.37 3.54
N ARG A 150 -4.08 20.53 3.05
CA ARG A 150 -2.74 20.65 2.46
C ARG A 150 -1.66 20.24 3.46
N ASP A 151 -1.68 20.83 4.63
CA ASP A 151 -0.68 20.59 5.67
C ASP A 151 -0.67 19.13 6.12
N LEU A 152 -1.87 18.53 6.26
CA LEU A 152 -1.97 17.10 6.55
C LEU A 152 -1.39 16.25 5.41
N PHE A 153 -1.64 16.61 4.14
CA PHE A 153 -1.06 15.92 2.99
C PHE A 153 0.46 15.98 3.02
N LEU A 154 1.02 17.16 3.29
CA LEU A 154 2.46 17.37 3.40
C LEU A 154 3.05 16.61 4.60
N PHE A 155 2.39 16.64 5.75
CA PHE A 155 2.79 15.84 6.90
C PHE A 155 2.85 14.36 6.57
N LEU A 156 1.82 13.81 5.90
CA LEU A 156 1.82 12.41 5.47
C LEU A 156 2.98 12.10 4.51
N PHE A 157 3.30 13.02 3.63
CA PHE A 157 4.42 12.91 2.70
C PHE A 157 5.76 12.90 3.44
N TYR A 158 6.02 13.87 4.30
CA TYR A 158 7.25 13.98 5.11
C TYR A 158 7.38 12.81 6.09
N ALA A 159 6.27 12.30 6.61
CA ALA A 159 6.24 11.12 7.46
C ALA A 159 6.36 9.79 6.67
N ARG A 160 7.14 9.77 5.59
CA ARG A 160 7.42 8.58 4.77
C ARG A 160 6.17 7.95 4.16
N GLY A 161 5.22 8.77 3.78
CA GLY A 161 3.94 8.30 3.26
C GLY A 161 3.10 7.58 4.31
N MET A 162 3.05 8.10 5.54
CA MET A 162 2.21 7.56 6.61
C MET A 162 0.75 7.40 6.16
N CYS A 163 0.09 6.33 6.59
CA CYS A 163 -1.31 6.10 6.24
C CYS A 163 -2.24 7.00 7.07
N PHE A 164 -3.39 7.40 6.50
CA PHE A 164 -4.35 8.26 7.21
C PHE A 164 -4.83 7.65 8.54
N VAL A 165 -5.09 6.35 8.59
CA VAL A 165 -5.49 5.66 9.82
C VAL A 165 -4.44 5.77 10.92
N ASP A 166 -3.16 5.77 10.56
CA ASP A 166 -2.06 5.88 11.51
C ASP A 166 -2.01 7.32 12.05
N VAL A 167 -1.99 8.34 11.19
CA VAL A 167 -1.98 9.75 11.65
C VAL A 167 -3.24 10.14 12.42
N PHE A 168 -4.41 9.59 12.07
CA PHE A 168 -5.65 9.82 12.79
C PHE A 168 -5.55 9.39 14.27
N ASN A 169 -4.73 8.37 14.57
CA ASN A 169 -4.54 7.82 15.90
C ASN A 169 -3.27 8.31 16.60
N LEU A 170 -2.42 9.13 15.94
CA LEU A 170 -1.23 9.67 16.57
C LEU A 170 -1.55 10.58 17.74
N ARG A 171 -0.81 10.41 18.83
CA ARG A 171 -0.91 11.17 20.07
C ARG A 171 0.43 11.81 20.39
N TYR A 172 0.44 12.79 21.31
CA TYR A 172 1.69 13.42 21.77
C TYR A 172 2.62 12.43 22.48
N ASP A 173 2.07 11.40 23.16
CA ASP A 173 2.85 10.31 23.74
C ASP A 173 3.57 9.41 22.71
N SER A 174 3.23 9.53 21.44
CA SER A 174 3.95 8.88 20.34
C SER A 174 5.25 9.60 19.95
N ILE A 175 5.47 10.82 20.45
CA ILE A 175 6.70 11.58 20.22
C ILE A 175 7.73 11.17 21.28
N ASN A 176 8.88 10.68 20.83
CA ASN A 176 10.02 10.33 21.66
C ASN A 176 11.26 11.06 21.15
N GLY A 177 11.62 12.16 21.77
CA GLY A 177 12.68 13.07 21.31
C GLY A 177 12.41 13.60 19.91
N GLU A 178 13.29 13.33 18.97
CA GLU A 178 13.17 13.77 17.58
C GLU A 178 12.36 12.79 16.69
N TYR A 179 11.68 11.81 17.27
CA TYR A 179 11.03 10.75 16.49
C TYR A 179 9.56 10.59 16.88
N ILE A 180 8.74 10.28 15.87
CA ILE A 180 7.40 9.72 16.07
C ILE A 180 7.53 8.20 16.04
N CYS A 181 7.17 7.55 17.16
CA CYS A 181 7.21 6.10 17.34
C CYS A 181 5.78 5.56 17.39
N TYR A 182 5.41 4.69 16.44
CA TYR A 182 4.06 4.14 16.40
C TYR A 182 4.04 2.71 15.85
N ARG A 183 2.95 2.00 16.09
CA ARG A 183 2.67 0.72 15.44
C ARG A 183 1.72 0.93 14.28
N ARG A 184 2.11 0.46 13.10
CA ARG A 184 1.28 0.56 11.91
C ARG A 184 -0.03 -0.20 12.08
N SER A 185 -1.18 0.44 11.90
CA SER A 185 -2.51 -0.14 12.15
C SER A 185 -2.79 -1.40 11.32
N LYS A 186 -2.24 -1.51 10.11
CA LYS A 186 -2.51 -2.64 9.21
C LYS A 186 -1.66 -3.88 9.51
N THR A 187 -0.41 -3.71 9.96
CA THR A 187 0.59 -4.80 10.06
C THR A 187 1.14 -4.96 11.46
N SER A 188 0.79 -4.07 12.38
CA SER A 188 1.36 -3.96 13.72
C SER A 188 2.89 -3.79 13.76
N ALA A 189 3.51 -3.53 12.60
CA ALA A 189 4.94 -3.28 12.51
C ALA A 189 5.29 -2.00 13.30
N PRO A 190 6.31 -2.02 14.17
CA PRO A 190 6.80 -0.82 14.80
C PRO A 190 7.50 0.05 13.77
N LEU A 191 7.21 1.33 13.77
CA LEU A 191 7.84 2.33 12.92
C LEU A 191 8.32 3.50 13.74
N GLN A 192 9.47 4.03 13.33
CA GLN A 192 10.08 5.22 13.90
C GLN A 192 10.37 6.20 12.77
N VAL A 193 9.80 7.39 12.84
CA VAL A 193 9.92 8.43 11.80
C VAL A 193 10.54 9.66 12.45
N LYS A 194 11.69 10.10 11.90
CA LYS A 194 12.32 11.34 12.37
C LYS A 194 11.44 12.54 12.03
N ILE A 195 11.22 13.41 13.00
CA ILE A 195 10.51 14.67 12.82
C ILE A 195 11.48 15.64 12.13
N VAL A 196 11.17 15.99 10.89
CA VAL A 196 11.87 17.04 10.15
C VAL A 196 11.24 18.40 10.45
N GLU A 197 11.94 19.49 10.15
CA GLU A 197 11.51 20.85 10.51
C GLU A 197 10.11 21.18 9.96
N GLU A 198 9.85 20.81 8.72
CA GLU A 198 8.55 21.03 8.09
C GLU A 198 7.40 20.27 8.80
N MET A 199 7.71 19.12 9.40
CA MET A 199 6.73 18.41 10.24
C MET A 199 6.52 19.11 11.58
N ARG A 200 7.57 19.68 12.17
CA ARG A 200 7.51 20.42 13.43
C ARG A 200 6.62 21.65 13.29
N GLU A 201 6.85 22.45 12.24
CA GLU A 201 6.00 23.62 11.94
C GLU A 201 4.51 23.26 11.82
N ILE A 202 4.20 22.12 11.18
CA ILE A 202 2.82 21.64 11.06
C ILE A 202 2.27 21.19 12.41
N LEU A 203 3.06 20.47 13.20
CA LEU A 203 2.65 20.02 14.53
C LEU A 203 2.37 21.20 15.46
N ASP A 204 3.23 22.21 15.49
CA ASP A 204 3.08 23.40 16.31
C ASP A 204 1.85 24.22 15.90
N ARG A 205 1.57 24.32 14.61
CA ARG A 205 0.39 25.03 14.07
C ARG A 205 -0.93 24.43 14.52
N TYR A 206 -0.98 23.11 14.71
CA TYR A 206 -2.23 22.38 15.03
C TYR A 206 -2.22 21.84 16.46
N HIS A 207 -1.26 22.25 17.28
CA HIS A 207 -1.22 21.88 18.68
C HIS A 207 -2.42 22.45 19.43
N GLU A 208 -3.06 21.62 20.26
CA GLU A 208 -4.11 22.01 21.19
C GLU A 208 -3.79 21.38 22.56
N GLU A 209 -3.60 22.20 23.60
CA GLU A 209 -3.20 21.76 24.94
C GLU A 209 -4.17 20.74 25.55
N ASP A 210 -5.47 20.91 25.30
CA ASP A 210 -6.52 20.03 25.83
C ASP A 210 -6.70 18.74 25.05
N SER A 211 -5.90 18.48 24.01
CA SER A 211 -6.04 17.30 23.17
C SER A 211 -4.83 16.38 23.26
N PRO A 212 -5.02 15.08 23.50
CA PRO A 212 -3.91 14.14 23.45
C PRO A 212 -3.44 13.80 22.02
N TYR A 213 -4.17 14.23 20.99
CA TYR A 213 -3.91 13.88 19.60
C TYR A 213 -3.10 14.94 18.88
N LEU A 214 -2.17 14.52 17.99
CA LEU A 214 -1.36 15.45 17.19
C LEU A 214 -2.19 16.30 16.22
N PHE A 215 -3.33 15.75 15.75
CA PHE A 215 -4.24 16.45 14.84
C PHE A 215 -5.68 16.41 15.36
N PRO A 216 -6.03 17.20 16.37
CA PRO A 216 -7.36 17.19 16.99
C PRO A 216 -8.49 17.47 16.01
N PHE A 217 -8.25 18.34 15.01
CA PHE A 217 -9.23 18.69 13.98
C PHE A 217 -9.70 17.48 13.14
N LEU A 218 -8.92 16.41 13.09
CA LEU A 218 -9.34 15.19 12.40
C LEU A 218 -10.50 14.49 13.10
N ARG A 219 -10.60 14.64 14.42
CA ARG A 219 -11.59 13.94 15.25
C ARG A 219 -12.85 14.73 15.52
N ARG A 220 -12.84 16.04 15.28
CA ARG A 220 -13.97 16.91 15.58
C ARG A 220 -14.79 17.25 14.35
N ASN A 221 -16.11 17.25 14.51
CA ASN A 221 -17.01 17.82 13.53
C ASN A 221 -16.90 19.36 13.61
N ARG A 222 -16.67 20.00 12.45
CA ARG A 222 -16.45 21.45 12.37
C ARG A 222 -17.65 22.29 12.78
N TYR A 223 -18.88 21.73 12.74
CA TYR A 223 -20.11 22.49 13.04
C TYR A 223 -20.55 22.36 14.49
N ASN A 224 -20.37 21.20 15.12
CA ASN A 224 -20.90 20.92 16.44
C ASN A 224 -19.87 20.39 17.45
N GLY A 225 -18.59 20.33 17.07
CA GLY A 225 -17.49 19.85 17.91
C GLY A 225 -17.53 18.36 18.29
N LYS A 226 -18.58 17.62 17.92
CA LYS A 226 -18.72 16.20 18.26
C LYS A 226 -17.64 15.36 17.60
N GLU A 227 -17.26 14.27 18.25
CA GLU A 227 -16.29 13.32 17.70
C GLU A 227 -16.83 12.66 16.43
N ILE A 228 -15.97 12.46 15.43
CA ILE A 228 -16.29 11.82 14.17
C ILE A 228 -15.43 10.59 13.94
N ALA A 229 -16.02 9.58 13.31
CA ALA A 229 -15.32 8.37 12.93
C ALA A 229 -14.23 8.65 11.88
N GLU A 230 -13.14 7.87 11.94
CA GLU A 230 -12.00 7.94 11.00
C GLU A 230 -12.43 7.99 9.53
N LYS A 231 -13.36 7.11 9.11
CA LYS A 231 -13.86 7.08 7.72
C LYS A 231 -14.51 8.40 7.29
N SER A 232 -15.24 9.06 8.19
CA SER A 232 -15.88 10.35 7.93
C SER A 232 -14.85 11.46 7.83
N SER A 233 -13.85 11.44 8.71
CA SER A 233 -12.71 12.35 8.66
C SER A 233 -11.92 12.19 7.37
N LEU A 234 -11.56 10.97 6.99
CA LEU A 234 -10.88 10.68 5.73
C LEU A 234 -11.65 11.20 4.50
N ARG A 235 -12.97 11.00 4.45
CA ARG A 235 -13.82 11.53 3.37
C ARG A 235 -13.79 13.04 3.33
N ARG A 236 -13.84 13.69 4.50
CA ARG A 236 -13.78 15.15 4.62
C ARG A 236 -12.45 15.68 4.08
N ILE A 237 -11.32 15.14 4.55
CA ILE A 237 -9.99 15.55 4.10
C ILE A 237 -9.81 15.32 2.60
N ASN A 238 -10.16 14.15 2.10
CA ASN A 238 -10.05 13.86 0.67
C ASN A 238 -10.93 14.77 -0.18
N ARG A 239 -12.10 15.22 0.31
CA ARG A 239 -12.93 16.22 -0.37
C ARG A 239 -12.21 17.57 -0.48
N GLN A 240 -11.52 18.01 0.58
CA GLN A 240 -10.74 19.26 0.53
C GLN A 240 -9.51 19.11 -0.39
N LEU A 241 -8.79 17.99 -0.30
CA LEU A 241 -7.67 17.70 -1.20
C LEU A 241 -8.10 17.67 -2.67
N ASN A 242 -9.26 17.10 -2.98
CA ASN A 242 -9.82 17.13 -4.34
C ASN A 242 -10.12 18.56 -4.82
N LYS A 243 -10.54 19.49 -3.93
CA LYS A 243 -10.71 20.90 -4.29
C LYS A 243 -9.36 21.54 -4.63
N ILE A 244 -8.34 21.33 -3.80
CA ILE A 244 -6.97 21.77 -4.08
C ILE A 244 -6.51 21.19 -5.41
N GLY A 245 -6.70 19.88 -5.61
CA GLY A 245 -6.33 19.20 -6.84
C GLY A 245 -6.98 19.82 -8.08
N LYS A 246 -8.28 20.18 -8.01
CA LYS A 246 -8.98 20.86 -9.11
C LYS A 246 -8.39 22.22 -9.41
N MET A 247 -7.96 22.98 -8.40
CA MET A 247 -7.31 24.29 -8.59
C MET A 247 -5.96 24.16 -9.30
N MET A 248 -5.27 23.05 -9.12
CA MET A 248 -3.92 22.81 -9.63
C MET A 248 -3.88 21.85 -10.84
N GLY A 249 -5.02 21.37 -11.33
CA GLY A 249 -5.06 20.33 -12.38
C GLY A 249 -4.54 18.95 -11.94
N LEU A 250 -4.51 18.67 -10.62
CA LEU A 250 -3.97 17.45 -10.04
C LEU A 250 -5.08 16.58 -9.45
N LYS A 251 -4.81 15.26 -9.33
CA LYS A 251 -5.67 14.35 -8.55
C LYS A 251 -5.06 14.16 -7.17
N LEU A 252 -5.60 14.82 -6.14
CA LEU A 252 -5.08 14.77 -4.78
C LEU A 252 -5.99 13.97 -3.84
N THR A 253 -5.36 13.07 -3.10
CA THR A 253 -5.95 12.35 -1.94
C THR A 253 -4.85 12.08 -0.94
N THR A 254 -5.18 11.76 0.30
CA THR A 254 -4.20 11.36 1.32
C THR A 254 -3.31 10.19 0.87
N TYR A 255 -3.82 9.31 0.01
CA TYR A 255 -3.07 8.17 -0.50
C TYR A 255 -2.03 8.55 -1.55
N VAL A 256 -2.23 9.66 -2.26
CA VAL A 256 -1.27 10.22 -3.23
C VAL A 256 0.04 10.61 -2.53
N ALA A 257 -0.01 11.14 -1.31
CA ALA A 257 1.20 11.45 -0.54
C ALA A 257 2.12 10.23 -0.40
N ARG A 258 1.52 9.08 -0.08
CA ARG A 258 2.26 7.81 0.07
C ARG A 258 2.84 7.30 -1.26
N HIS A 259 2.08 7.40 -2.34
CA HIS A 259 2.58 7.05 -3.67
C HIS A 259 3.73 7.96 -4.11
N SER A 260 3.57 9.27 -3.89
CA SER A 260 4.58 10.26 -4.27
C SER A 260 5.89 10.06 -3.50
N TRP A 261 5.81 9.85 -2.18
CA TRP A 261 7.01 9.57 -1.39
C TRP A 261 7.77 8.35 -1.90
N ALA A 262 7.06 7.24 -2.15
CA ALA A 262 7.69 6.01 -2.62
C ALA A 262 8.31 6.17 -4.02
N SER A 263 7.59 6.81 -4.95
CA SER A 263 8.06 7.00 -6.33
C SER A 263 9.24 7.98 -6.40
N LEU A 264 9.20 9.08 -5.64
CA LEU A 264 10.30 10.04 -5.60
C LEU A 264 11.55 9.45 -4.95
N LEU A 265 11.40 8.59 -3.94
CA LEU A 265 12.54 7.91 -3.34
C LEU A 265 13.16 6.90 -4.33
N GLU A 266 12.35 6.21 -5.14
CA GLU A 266 12.81 5.36 -6.23
C GLU A 266 13.53 6.19 -7.30
N GLU A 267 12.98 7.33 -7.71
CA GLU A 267 13.60 8.28 -8.67
C GLU A 267 14.94 8.82 -8.15
N CYS A 268 15.10 8.96 -6.83
CA CYS A 268 16.38 9.29 -6.19
C CYS A 268 17.37 8.10 -6.16
N GLY A 269 17.00 6.93 -6.66
CA GLY A 269 17.87 5.76 -6.78
C GLY A 269 17.98 4.91 -5.51
N PHE A 270 17.08 5.07 -4.54
CA PHE A 270 17.08 4.22 -3.35
C PHE A 270 16.47 2.84 -3.63
N ALA A 271 17.08 1.81 -3.03
CA ALA A 271 16.64 0.43 -3.21
C ALA A 271 15.19 0.22 -2.72
N THR A 272 14.45 -0.67 -3.41
CA THR A 272 13.06 -1.03 -3.03
C THR A 272 12.96 -1.52 -1.58
N SER A 273 14.00 -2.17 -1.05
CA SER A 273 14.07 -2.61 0.36
C SER A 273 14.01 -1.41 1.33
N VAL A 274 14.74 -0.33 1.06
CA VAL A 274 14.73 0.90 1.86
C VAL A 274 13.34 1.52 1.86
N ILE A 275 12.71 1.61 0.67
CA ILE A 275 11.35 2.13 0.50
C ILE A 275 10.36 1.24 1.26
N SER A 276 10.47 -0.07 1.12
CA SER A 276 9.62 -1.07 1.78
C SER A 276 9.65 -0.96 3.30
N ASN A 277 10.85 -0.91 3.86
CA ASN A 277 11.06 -0.77 5.30
C ASN A 277 10.56 0.60 5.80
N GLY A 278 10.85 1.68 5.09
CA GLY A 278 10.36 3.02 5.42
C GLY A 278 8.83 3.13 5.43
N MET A 279 8.14 2.38 4.57
CA MET A 279 6.69 2.28 4.52
C MET A 279 6.10 1.27 5.51
N GLY A 280 6.91 0.47 6.19
CA GLY A 280 6.45 -0.62 7.07
C GLY A 280 5.71 -1.73 6.32
N HIS A 281 6.17 -2.11 5.13
CA HIS A 281 5.63 -3.24 4.40
C HIS A 281 6.30 -4.54 4.85
N GLY A 282 5.52 -5.60 5.04
CA GLY A 282 6.06 -6.94 5.33
C GLY A 282 6.67 -7.65 4.11
N SER A 283 6.60 -7.04 2.91
CA SER A 283 7.08 -7.62 1.65
C SER A 283 7.31 -6.54 0.60
N GLU A 284 8.42 -6.60 -0.09
CA GLU A 284 8.77 -5.71 -1.22
C GLU A 284 7.76 -5.82 -2.38
N ARG A 285 7.13 -6.98 -2.59
CA ARG A 285 6.07 -7.15 -3.56
C ARG A 285 4.93 -6.13 -3.36
N THR A 286 4.64 -5.78 -2.10
CA THR A 286 3.66 -4.74 -1.77
C THR A 286 4.16 -3.36 -2.20
N THR A 287 5.46 -3.08 -2.02
CA THR A 287 6.09 -1.81 -2.40
C THR A 287 6.10 -1.61 -3.91
N LYS A 288 6.39 -2.65 -4.69
CA LYS A 288 6.39 -2.60 -6.16
C LYS A 288 5.08 -2.08 -6.77
N LYS A 289 3.96 -2.21 -6.06
CA LYS A 289 2.66 -1.63 -6.50
C LYS A 289 2.62 -0.10 -6.46
N TYR A 290 3.48 0.54 -5.68
CA TYR A 290 3.60 1.99 -5.54
C TYR A 290 4.60 2.59 -6.53
N LEU A 291 5.59 1.82 -6.97
CA LEU A 291 6.68 2.27 -7.80
C LEU A 291 6.25 2.39 -9.27
N LYS A 292 6.72 3.42 -9.96
CA LYS A 292 6.39 3.65 -11.39
C LYS A 292 7.10 2.69 -12.35
N GLY A 293 8.13 2.01 -11.89
CA GLY A 293 9.12 1.35 -12.71
C GLY A 293 10.17 2.37 -13.16
N MET A 294 11.38 1.90 -13.44
CA MET A 294 12.45 2.77 -13.89
C MET A 294 12.25 3.11 -15.37
N PRO A 295 12.30 4.40 -15.77
CA PRO A 295 12.42 4.78 -17.17
C PRO A 295 13.68 4.16 -17.78
N SER A 296 13.64 3.80 -19.06
CA SER A 296 14.79 3.24 -19.79
C SER A 296 16.03 4.09 -19.63
N GLN A 297 15.87 5.41 -19.69
CA GLN A 297 16.96 6.38 -19.55
C GLN A 297 17.69 6.30 -18.21
N VAL A 298 17.01 5.96 -17.11
CA VAL A 298 17.65 5.74 -15.80
C VAL A 298 18.51 4.50 -15.81
N ILE A 299 18.03 3.44 -16.48
CA ILE A 299 18.77 2.19 -16.66
C ILE A 299 19.99 2.45 -17.55
N ASP A 300 19.83 3.18 -18.64
CA ASP A 300 20.89 3.53 -19.58
C ASP A 300 21.96 4.38 -18.89
N ASN A 301 21.56 5.40 -18.14
CA ASN A 301 22.48 6.24 -17.37
C ASN A 301 23.24 5.43 -16.29
N ALA A 302 22.56 4.53 -15.59
CA ALA A 302 23.20 3.66 -14.60
C ALA A 302 24.20 2.71 -15.26
N ASN A 303 23.85 2.16 -16.43
CA ASN A 303 24.77 1.33 -17.22
C ASN A 303 26.00 2.13 -17.70
N GLU A 304 25.77 3.33 -18.19
CA GLU A 304 26.84 4.23 -18.64
C GLU A 304 27.76 4.64 -17.48
N GLU A 305 27.20 4.97 -16.34
CA GLU A 305 27.95 5.27 -15.12
C GLU A 305 28.77 4.06 -14.65
N MET A 306 28.20 2.86 -14.66
CA MET A 306 28.89 1.60 -14.36
C MET A 306 30.06 1.36 -15.33
N LEU A 307 29.80 1.48 -16.64
CA LEU A 307 30.83 1.30 -17.66
C LEU A 307 31.96 2.34 -17.53
N ASN A 308 31.62 3.59 -17.24
CA ASN A 308 32.63 4.63 -17.03
C ASN A 308 33.46 4.36 -15.77
N ARG A 309 32.85 3.90 -14.69
CA ARG A 309 33.55 3.60 -13.44
C ARG A 309 34.40 2.34 -13.51
N LEU A 310 33.93 1.28 -14.17
CA LEU A 310 34.56 -0.02 -14.13
C LEU A 310 35.44 -0.33 -15.37
N ILE A 311 35.04 0.20 -16.53
CA ILE A 311 35.69 -0.20 -17.81
C ILE A 311 36.38 0.97 -18.51
N ARG A 312 35.74 2.16 -18.50
CA ARG A 312 36.24 3.35 -19.25
C ARG A 312 36.93 4.37 -18.36
N ARG A 313 37.10 4.09 -17.07
CA ARG A 313 37.74 5.01 -16.15
C ARG A 313 39.17 5.27 -16.61
N ASN A 314 39.44 6.48 -17.09
CA ASN A 314 40.81 6.96 -17.25
C ASN A 314 41.40 7.09 -15.85
N PRO A 315 42.50 6.38 -15.54
CA PRO A 315 43.11 6.49 -14.23
C PRO A 315 43.49 7.94 -13.95
N THR A 316 43.17 8.41 -12.75
CA THR A 316 43.60 9.73 -12.30
C THR A 316 45.11 9.85 -12.35
N GLU A 317 45.67 11.07 -12.36
CA GLU A 317 47.13 11.26 -12.36
C GLU A 317 47.82 10.55 -11.20
N ASP A 318 47.18 10.46 -10.04
CA ASP A 318 47.69 9.71 -8.88
C ASP A 318 47.65 8.18 -9.10
N GLU A 319 46.61 7.67 -9.76
CA GLU A 319 46.51 6.24 -10.13
C GLU A 319 47.52 5.88 -11.23
N LYS A 320 47.77 6.79 -12.18
CA LYS A 320 48.87 6.59 -13.18
C LYS A 320 50.20 6.56 -12.51
N LYS A 321 50.42 7.39 -11.49
CA LYS A 321 51.67 7.39 -10.70
C LYS A 321 51.86 6.11 -9.89
N CYS A 322 50.77 5.59 -9.27
CA CYS A 322 50.77 4.30 -8.60
C CYS A 322 51.00 3.13 -9.54
N LEU A 323 50.38 3.11 -10.72
CA LEU A 323 50.61 2.10 -11.78
C LEU A 323 52.01 2.12 -12.32
N LEU A 324 52.69 3.29 -12.41
CA LEU A 324 54.08 3.43 -12.80
C LEU A 324 55.04 2.93 -11.68
N LEU A 325 54.70 3.15 -10.44
CA LEU A 325 55.46 2.66 -9.29
C LEU A 325 55.36 1.15 -9.13
N SER A 326 54.16 0.57 -9.37
CA SER A 326 53.95 -0.89 -9.29
C SER A 326 54.57 -1.69 -10.42
N LYS A 327 54.88 -1.06 -11.57
CA LYS A 327 55.66 -1.73 -12.67
C LYS A 327 57.13 -1.88 -12.35
N ASN A 328 57.64 -1.14 -11.37
CA ASN A 328 59.06 -1.22 -10.96
C ASN A 328 59.28 -2.14 -9.74
N GLU A 329 58.20 -2.62 -9.11
CA GLU A 329 58.31 -3.59 -8.02
C GLU A 329 57.49 -4.85 -8.38
N THR A 330 58.20 -5.96 -8.62
CA THR A 330 57.63 -7.29 -8.92
C THR A 330 56.96 -7.91 -7.70
N SER A 331 56.03 -7.25 -7.09
CA SER A 331 55.18 -7.82 -6.04
C SER A 331 53.74 -7.29 -6.11
N ALA A 332 52.78 -8.21 -6.16
CA ALA A 332 51.39 -7.95 -6.27
C ALA A 332 50.87 -7.11 -5.09
N ILE A 333 50.60 -5.83 -5.32
CA ILE A 333 49.96 -4.95 -4.35
C ILE A 333 48.44 -5.15 -4.43
N ARG A 334 47.86 -5.61 -3.33
CA ARG A 334 46.40 -5.70 -3.17
C ARG A 334 45.87 -4.37 -2.69
N PHE A 335 45.06 -3.70 -3.51
CA PHE A 335 44.32 -2.51 -3.09
C PHE A 335 42.96 -2.91 -2.53
N PHE A 336 42.68 -2.45 -1.32
CA PHE A 336 41.35 -2.45 -0.74
C PHE A 336 40.87 -0.98 -0.68
N GLU A 337 39.96 -0.59 -1.53
CA GLU A 337 39.16 0.64 -1.31
C GLU A 337 37.72 0.31 -1.08
N PRO A 338 37.08 0.91 -0.06
CA PRO A 338 35.65 0.78 0.11
C PRO A 338 34.93 1.62 -0.92
N LEU A 339 34.06 1.01 -1.72
CA LEU A 339 33.19 1.70 -2.66
C LEU A 339 32.10 2.42 -1.87
N VAL A 340 32.16 3.74 -1.81
CA VAL A 340 31.12 4.59 -1.26
C VAL A 340 30.19 5.04 -2.41
N ILE A 341 29.03 4.43 -2.55
CA ILE A 341 27.98 4.91 -3.46
C ILE A 341 26.96 5.66 -2.62
N LYS A 342 26.90 6.99 -2.79
CA LYS A 342 25.92 7.89 -2.16
C LYS A 342 25.80 7.71 -0.63
N GLY A 343 26.93 7.68 0.07
CA GLY A 343 26.94 7.69 1.54
C GLY A 343 26.79 6.33 2.24
N TYR A 344 26.80 5.22 1.50
CA TYR A 344 26.76 3.88 2.09
C TYR A 344 28.06 3.13 1.82
N LEU A 345 28.64 2.57 2.90
CA LEU A 345 29.82 1.70 2.85
C LEU A 345 29.35 0.30 2.44
N LEU A 346 29.70 -0.14 1.22
CA LEU A 346 29.55 -1.55 0.83
C LEU A 346 30.86 -2.27 1.19
N ALA A 347 30.76 -3.19 2.13
CA ALA A 347 31.89 -3.98 2.55
C ALA A 347 32.37 -4.90 1.42
N ASN A 348 33.69 -4.77 1.11
CA ASN A 348 34.55 -5.76 0.47
C ASN A 348 34.05 -6.44 -0.83
N VAL A 349 34.24 -5.77 -1.96
CA VAL A 349 34.31 -6.47 -3.25
C VAL A 349 35.78 -6.83 -3.53
N ARG A 350 36.09 -8.12 -3.56
CA ARG A 350 37.38 -8.64 -4.00
C ARG A 350 37.45 -8.59 -5.52
N VAL A 351 38.24 -7.71 -6.08
CA VAL A 351 38.58 -7.75 -7.50
C VAL A 351 39.90 -8.50 -7.61
N ILE A 352 39.89 -9.68 -8.24
CA ILE A 352 41.10 -10.40 -8.68
C ILE A 352 41.33 -9.93 -10.10
N ILE A 353 42.42 -9.29 -10.34
CA ILE A 353 42.99 -9.05 -11.68
C ILE A 353 43.94 -10.23 -12.00
#